data_e8f595801408f1dc9310378ad7bbd0a2
#
_entry.id   e8f595801408f1dc9310378ad7bbd0a2
#
_cell.length_a   1.000
_cell.length_b   1.000
_cell.length_c   1.000
_cell.angle_alpha   90.00
_cell.angle_beta   90.00
_cell.angle_gamma   90.00
#
_symmetry.space_group_name_H-M   'P 1'
#
loop_
_entity.id
_entity.type
_entity.pdbx_description
1 polymer ?
#
loop_
_entity_poly.entity_id
_entity_poly.type
_entity_poly.pdbx_seq_one_letter_code
_entity_poly.pdbx_strand_id
1 'polypeptide(L)'
;IYIGEEKERTMSNRPLRSRYHSVTVPNISVSDYLSRLARFFNCSGECFVIALIYLDRAVKESAYVDDESLASDIERADNFNKKPQQSFNITRLNIHRLLLTALTLAAKYYDDCYYANKRYAEVGGVSTRELNSLEASFLDMIHYRLYVAPEEYSA
;
A
#
# COMPACT_ATOMS: atom_id res chain seq x y z
N ILE A 1 10.40 -16.58 -52.65
CA ILE A 1 11.09 -15.54 -51.88
C ILE A 1 10.09 -15.04 -50.84
N TYR A 2 10.14 -15.63 -49.65
CA TYR A 2 9.34 -15.17 -48.49
C TYR A 2 10.24 -14.27 -47.63
N ILE A 3 9.88 -12.99 -47.57
CA ILE A 3 10.48 -12.04 -46.64
C ILE A 3 9.64 -12.09 -45.38
N GLY A 4 10.18 -12.73 -44.33
CA GLY A 4 9.57 -12.76 -42.98
C GLY A 4 9.70 -11.37 -42.36
N GLU A 5 8.56 -10.73 -42.11
CA GLU A 5 8.48 -9.57 -41.22
C GLU A 5 8.68 -10.04 -39.78
N GLU A 6 9.86 -9.78 -39.22
CA GLU A 6 10.11 -9.83 -37.79
C GLU A 6 9.29 -8.72 -37.13
N LYS A 7 8.18 -9.12 -36.53
CA LYS A 7 7.46 -8.27 -35.58
C LYS A 7 8.35 -8.10 -34.33
N GLU A 8 9.05 -6.99 -34.27
CA GLU A 8 9.63 -6.50 -33.02
C GLU A 8 8.55 -6.47 -31.93
N ARG A 9 8.61 -7.43 -31.02
CA ARG A 9 7.90 -7.37 -29.74
C ARG A 9 8.59 -6.32 -28.90
N THR A 10 8.20 -5.07 -29.06
CA THR A 10 8.47 -4.05 -28.05
C THR A 10 7.77 -4.51 -26.77
N MET A 11 8.53 -5.14 -25.88
CA MET A 11 8.10 -5.37 -24.49
C MET A 11 7.85 -4.00 -23.88
N SER A 12 6.55 -3.63 -23.86
CA SER A 12 6.07 -2.46 -23.14
C SER A 12 6.43 -2.63 -21.68
N ASN A 13 7.48 -1.96 -21.25
CA ASN A 13 7.91 -1.84 -19.87
C ASN A 13 6.89 -0.93 -19.14
N ARG A 14 5.62 -1.38 -19.01
CA ARG A 14 4.62 -0.71 -18.19
C ARG A 14 4.97 -1.01 -16.75
N PRO A 15 5.27 0.00 -15.92
CA PRO A 15 5.48 -0.22 -14.51
C PRO A 15 4.22 -0.91 -13.96
N LEU A 16 4.43 -2.03 -13.28
CA LEU A 16 3.37 -2.81 -12.66
C LEU A 16 2.61 -1.91 -11.67
N ARG A 17 1.35 -1.58 -12.00
CA ARG A 17 0.50 -0.76 -11.16
C ARG A 17 0.03 -1.57 -9.96
N SER A 18 0.42 -1.16 -8.77
CA SER A 18 -0.14 -1.72 -7.52
C SER A 18 -1.62 -1.32 -7.38
N ARG A 19 -2.36 -2.01 -6.51
CA ARG A 19 -3.76 -1.69 -6.22
C ARG A 19 -3.97 -0.28 -5.68
N TYR A 20 -2.93 0.33 -5.13
CA TYR A 20 -2.96 1.69 -4.58
C TYR A 20 -2.83 2.79 -5.63
N HIS A 21 -2.42 2.46 -6.85
CA HIS A 21 -2.23 3.46 -7.91
C HIS A 21 -3.57 3.98 -8.45
N SER A 22 -3.73 5.29 -8.40
CA SER A 22 -4.80 5.98 -9.14
C SER A 22 -4.52 5.96 -10.63
N VAL A 23 -5.58 6.06 -11.44
CA VAL A 23 -5.44 6.21 -12.91
C VAL A 23 -4.78 7.55 -13.24
N THR A 24 -5.13 8.59 -12.49
CA THR A 24 -4.60 9.95 -12.61
C THR A 24 -4.14 10.44 -11.24
N VAL A 25 -3.24 11.42 -11.22
CA VAL A 25 -2.85 12.10 -9.98
C VAL A 25 -4.09 12.78 -9.40
N PRO A 26 -4.45 12.53 -8.11
CA PRO A 26 -5.56 13.21 -7.47
C PRO A 26 -5.39 14.73 -7.48
N ASN A 27 -6.49 15.47 -7.71
CA ASN A 27 -6.48 16.93 -7.73
C ASN A 27 -6.30 17.57 -6.35
N ILE A 28 -6.45 16.78 -5.28
CA ILE A 28 -6.25 17.24 -3.90
C ILE A 28 -4.80 17.02 -3.48
N SER A 29 -4.21 18.01 -2.82
CA SER A 29 -2.86 17.86 -2.25
C SER A 29 -2.85 16.83 -1.10
N VAL A 30 -1.69 16.28 -0.79
CA VAL A 30 -1.54 15.35 0.36
C VAL A 30 -1.91 16.05 1.67
N SER A 31 -1.51 17.32 1.83
CA SER A 31 -1.82 18.13 3.02
C SER A 31 -3.33 18.34 3.19
N ASP A 32 -4.02 18.73 2.11
CA ASP A 32 -5.47 18.94 2.16
C ASP A 32 -6.22 17.62 2.38
N TYR A 33 -5.72 16.54 1.82
CA TYR A 33 -6.27 15.20 2.04
C TYR A 33 -6.11 14.75 3.50
N LEU A 34 -4.94 14.93 4.09
CA LEU A 34 -4.71 14.66 5.51
C LEU A 34 -5.61 15.53 6.41
N SER A 35 -5.77 16.81 6.08
CA SER A 35 -6.68 17.72 6.80
C SER A 35 -8.13 17.25 6.73
N ARG A 36 -8.55 16.74 5.57
CA ARG A 36 -9.88 16.14 5.38
C ARG A 36 -10.03 14.87 6.22
N LEU A 37 -9.04 13.98 6.21
CA LEU A 37 -9.07 12.78 7.05
C LEU A 37 -9.12 13.14 8.53
N ALA A 38 -8.29 14.08 9.00
CA ALA A 38 -8.27 14.53 10.37
C ALA A 38 -9.63 15.09 10.84
N ARG A 39 -10.32 15.80 9.95
CA ARG A 39 -11.61 16.41 10.27
C ARG A 39 -12.77 15.41 10.32
N PHE A 40 -12.77 14.39 9.48
CA PHE A 40 -13.94 13.54 9.28
C PHE A 40 -13.76 12.07 9.69
N PHE A 41 -12.53 11.64 9.96
CA PHE A 41 -12.22 10.26 10.33
C PHE A 41 -12.61 9.93 11.76
N ASN A 42 -12.64 10.94 12.63
CA ASN A 42 -12.98 10.81 14.06
C ASN A 42 -12.15 9.71 14.75
N CYS A 43 -10.85 9.76 14.56
CA CYS A 43 -9.87 8.91 15.24
C CYS A 43 -8.96 9.75 16.14
N SER A 44 -8.26 9.09 17.06
CA SER A 44 -7.26 9.73 17.90
C SER A 44 -6.07 10.27 17.10
N GLY A 45 -5.38 11.28 17.63
CA GLY A 45 -4.20 11.85 16.97
C GLY A 45 -3.07 10.82 16.81
N GLU A 46 -2.98 9.88 17.73
CA GLU A 46 -2.02 8.77 17.73
C GLU A 46 -2.17 7.89 16.49
N CYS A 47 -3.37 7.72 15.98
CA CYS A 47 -3.63 6.93 14.78
C CYS A 47 -2.87 7.46 13.54
N PHE A 48 -2.64 8.78 13.45
CA PHE A 48 -1.85 9.37 12.37
C PHE A 48 -0.38 8.98 12.46
N VAL A 49 0.20 8.97 13.67
CA VAL A 49 1.58 8.52 13.87
C VAL A 49 1.71 7.04 13.57
N ILE A 50 0.77 6.24 14.06
CA ILE A 50 0.74 4.79 13.80
C ILE A 50 0.57 4.49 12.31
N ALA A 51 -0.27 5.25 11.60
CA ALA A 51 -0.41 5.12 10.15
C ALA A 51 0.90 5.38 9.41
N LEU A 52 1.71 6.35 9.84
CA LEU A 52 3.04 6.60 9.27
C LEU A 52 4.00 5.43 9.54
N ILE A 53 3.95 4.83 10.74
CA ILE A 53 4.73 3.63 11.06
C ILE A 53 4.31 2.46 10.16
N TYR A 54 3.03 2.28 9.90
CA TYR A 54 2.54 1.25 8.97
C TYR A 54 3.04 1.47 7.55
N LEU A 55 3.07 2.72 7.08
CA LEU A 55 3.63 3.05 5.76
C LEU A 55 5.13 2.76 5.70
N ASP A 56 5.88 3.10 6.74
CA ASP A 56 7.31 2.78 6.84
C ASP A 56 7.56 1.27 6.80
N ARG A 57 6.76 0.48 7.52
CA ARG A 57 6.79 -0.99 7.47
C ARG A 57 6.53 -1.51 6.06
N ALA A 58 5.52 -0.99 5.39
CA ALA A 58 5.17 -1.41 4.03
C ALA A 58 6.30 -1.13 3.03
N VAL A 59 6.97 0.01 3.14
CA VAL A 59 8.13 0.36 2.30
C VAL A 59 9.33 -0.54 2.60
N LYS A 60 9.64 -0.77 3.86
CA LYS A 60 10.77 -1.62 4.27
C LYS A 60 10.59 -3.07 3.83
N GLU A 61 9.41 -3.63 4.02
CA GLU A 61 9.14 -5.03 3.59
C GLU A 61 9.29 -5.19 2.07
N SER A 62 8.93 -4.19 1.28
CA SER A 62 9.11 -4.26 -0.17
C SER A 62 10.60 -4.14 -0.59
N ALA A 63 11.42 -3.43 0.17
CA ALA A 63 12.84 -3.25 -0.13
C ALA A 63 13.67 -4.52 0.14
N TYR A 64 13.27 -5.36 1.10
CA TYR A 64 13.97 -6.61 1.40
C TYR A 64 13.88 -7.65 0.28
N VAL A 65 12.87 -7.56 -0.58
CA VAL A 65 12.67 -8.52 -1.68
C VAL A 65 13.63 -8.27 -2.85
N ASP A 66 14.10 -7.04 -3.01
CA ASP A 66 15.00 -6.68 -4.11
C ASP A 66 16.46 -7.13 -3.85
N ASP A 67 16.84 -7.35 -2.59
CA ASP A 67 18.21 -7.73 -2.20
C ASP A 67 18.46 -9.26 -2.20
N GLU A 68 17.39 -10.06 -2.03
CA GLU A 68 17.51 -11.54 -2.11
C GLU A 68 17.64 -12.07 -3.56
N SER A 69 17.41 -11.25 -4.57
CA SER A 69 17.55 -11.68 -5.98
C SER A 69 19.00 -11.81 -6.45
N LEU A 70 19.97 -11.37 -5.64
CA LEU A 70 21.42 -11.45 -5.94
C LEU A 70 22.15 -12.58 -5.23
N ALA A 71 21.50 -13.33 -4.36
CA ALA A 71 22.11 -14.43 -3.63
C ALA A 71 21.49 -15.77 -4.03
N SER A 72 22.24 -16.54 -4.78
CA SER A 72 22.15 -17.97 -5.00
C SER A 72 21.42 -18.51 -6.23
N ASP A 73 22.24 -18.86 -7.21
CA ASP A 73 21.96 -19.86 -8.26
C ASP A 73 21.94 -21.32 -7.75
N ILE A 74 21.60 -21.56 -6.49
CA ILE A 74 21.56 -22.90 -5.91
C ILE A 74 20.22 -23.07 -5.16
N GLU A 75 19.38 -23.89 -5.73
CA GLU A 75 18.15 -24.54 -5.26
C GLU A 75 16.90 -24.21 -6.06
N ARG A 76 16.85 -24.75 -7.27
CA ARG A 76 15.62 -24.91 -8.05
C ARG A 76 14.93 -26.19 -7.60
N ALA A 77 14.10 -26.11 -6.57
CA ALA A 77 13.00 -27.06 -6.35
C ALA A 77 12.02 -26.45 -5.35
N ASP A 78 10.75 -26.41 -5.75
CA ASP A 78 9.58 -26.07 -4.91
C ASP A 78 9.18 -24.59 -4.73
N ASN A 79 9.12 -23.81 -5.81
CA ASN A 79 8.54 -22.46 -5.75
C ASN A 79 7.39 -22.25 -6.74
N PHE A 80 6.33 -23.09 -6.67
CA PHE A 80 5.14 -22.91 -7.54
C PHE A 80 4.12 -21.87 -7.05
N ASN A 81 4.37 -21.16 -5.92
CA ASN A 81 3.41 -20.21 -5.33
C ASN A 81 3.99 -18.89 -4.80
N LYS A 82 5.17 -18.46 -5.20
CA LYS A 82 5.60 -17.08 -4.91
C LYS A 82 4.93 -16.15 -5.91
N LYS A 83 3.85 -15.45 -5.49
CA LYS A 83 3.37 -14.26 -6.18
C LYS A 83 4.54 -13.30 -6.33
N PRO A 84 4.75 -12.67 -7.51
CA PRO A 84 5.77 -11.66 -7.68
C PRO A 84 5.46 -10.52 -6.70
N GLN A 85 6.26 -10.41 -5.66
CA GLN A 85 6.19 -9.36 -4.68
C GLN A 85 6.84 -8.13 -5.31
N GLN A 86 6.01 -7.14 -5.64
CA GLN A 86 6.42 -5.93 -6.34
C GLN A 86 7.11 -4.99 -5.36
N SER A 87 8.27 -4.45 -5.73
CA SER A 87 8.87 -3.33 -5.02
C SER A 87 7.86 -2.18 -4.96
N PHE A 88 7.65 -1.66 -3.76
CA PHE A 88 6.61 -0.72 -3.46
C PHE A 88 7.21 0.66 -3.16
N ASN A 89 7.00 1.60 -4.05
CA ASN A 89 7.42 2.98 -3.86
C ASN A 89 6.22 3.91 -3.66
N ILE A 90 6.33 4.82 -2.69
CA ILE A 90 5.33 5.86 -2.47
C ILE A 90 5.47 6.91 -3.58
N THR A 91 4.39 7.15 -4.29
CA THR A 91 4.30 8.10 -5.40
C THR A 91 3.05 8.98 -5.26
N ARG A 92 2.97 10.03 -6.07
CA ARG A 92 1.76 10.87 -6.13
C ARG A 92 0.51 10.12 -6.57
N LEU A 93 0.68 8.97 -7.23
CA LEU A 93 -0.44 8.15 -7.71
C LEU A 93 -1.02 7.21 -6.64
N ASN A 94 -0.28 6.92 -5.57
CA ASN A 94 -0.70 5.93 -4.57
C ASN A 94 -0.77 6.45 -3.14
N ILE A 95 -0.14 7.57 -2.83
CA ILE A 95 -0.03 8.07 -1.45
C ILE A 95 -1.38 8.30 -0.76
N HIS A 96 -2.40 8.81 -1.48
CA HIS A 96 -3.71 9.06 -0.89
C HIS A 96 -4.40 7.76 -0.44
N ARG A 97 -4.40 6.74 -1.29
CA ARG A 97 -4.98 5.43 -0.96
C ARG A 97 -4.22 4.73 0.16
N LEU A 98 -2.90 4.89 0.19
CA LEU A 98 -2.07 4.33 1.24
C LEU A 98 -2.33 4.98 2.60
N LEU A 99 -2.39 6.31 2.64
CA LEU A 99 -2.73 7.05 3.86
C LEU A 99 -4.12 6.69 4.37
N LEU A 100 -5.11 6.63 3.48
CA LEU A 100 -6.47 6.20 3.84
C LEU A 100 -6.47 4.80 4.47
N THR A 101 -5.80 3.86 3.83
CA THR A 101 -5.78 2.45 4.27
C THR A 101 -5.04 2.30 5.59
N ALA A 102 -3.84 2.89 5.72
CA ALA A 102 -3.05 2.84 6.94
C ALA A 102 -3.79 3.47 8.13
N LEU A 103 -4.44 4.63 7.90
CA LEU A 103 -5.21 5.30 8.94
C LEU A 103 -6.46 4.52 9.33
N THR A 104 -7.15 3.88 8.37
CA THR A 104 -8.29 2.99 8.64
C THR A 104 -7.86 1.83 9.54
N LEU A 105 -6.74 1.20 9.25
CA LEU A 105 -6.20 0.09 10.05
C LEU A 105 -5.79 0.56 11.45
N ALA A 106 -5.12 1.71 11.56
CA ALA A 106 -4.74 2.28 12.85
C ALA A 106 -5.95 2.59 13.72
N ALA A 107 -6.98 3.24 13.17
CA ALA A 107 -8.21 3.55 13.89
C ALA A 107 -8.93 2.28 14.36
N LYS A 108 -9.05 1.27 13.51
CA LYS A 108 -9.72 0.00 13.84
C LYS A 108 -8.97 -0.84 14.88
N TYR A 109 -7.65 -0.70 14.95
CA TYR A 109 -6.82 -1.49 15.86
C TYR A 109 -6.61 -0.83 17.21
N TYR A 110 -6.45 0.51 17.26
CA TYR A 110 -6.07 1.24 18.46
C TYR A 110 -7.21 2.01 19.13
N ASP A 111 -8.19 2.52 18.38
CA ASP A 111 -9.29 3.25 18.97
C ASP A 111 -10.38 2.31 19.49
N ASP A 112 -10.96 2.64 20.65
CA ASP A 112 -12.07 1.89 21.24
C ASP A 112 -13.35 1.98 20.40
N CYS A 113 -13.53 3.10 19.71
CA CYS A 113 -14.65 3.35 18.82
C CYS A 113 -14.17 3.66 17.40
N TYR A 114 -14.64 2.90 16.44
CA TYR A 114 -14.32 3.10 15.03
C TYR A 114 -15.57 2.93 14.15
N TYR A 115 -15.52 3.49 12.96
CA TYR A 115 -16.61 3.39 11.99
C TYR A 115 -16.52 2.13 11.13
N ALA A 116 -17.63 1.77 10.50
CA ALA A 116 -17.62 0.78 9.42
C ALA A 116 -16.87 1.32 8.19
N ASN A 117 -16.30 0.44 7.39
CA ASN A 117 -15.53 0.79 6.20
C ASN A 117 -16.32 1.67 5.20
N LYS A 118 -17.64 1.55 5.16
CA LYS A 118 -18.49 2.45 4.36
C LYS A 118 -18.23 3.91 4.67
N ARG A 119 -18.16 4.28 5.96
CA ARG A 119 -17.92 5.65 6.39
C ARG A 119 -16.51 6.11 6.04
N TYR A 120 -15.51 5.29 6.30
CA TYR A 120 -14.11 5.61 5.96
C TYR A 120 -13.90 5.75 4.45
N ALA A 121 -14.54 4.89 3.66
CA ALA A 121 -14.51 4.97 2.20
C ALA A 121 -15.13 6.27 1.68
N GLU A 122 -16.28 6.68 2.22
CA GLU A 122 -16.93 7.97 1.88
C GLU A 122 -15.99 9.15 2.16
N VAL A 123 -15.36 9.18 3.34
CA VAL A 123 -14.39 10.23 3.71
C VAL A 123 -13.18 10.22 2.78
N GLY A 124 -12.67 9.04 2.47
CA GLY A 124 -11.49 8.84 1.62
C GLY A 124 -11.74 9.03 0.12
N GLY A 125 -13.00 9.09 -0.30
CA GLY A 125 -13.36 9.25 -1.71
C GLY A 125 -13.18 7.99 -2.55
N VAL A 126 -13.32 6.80 -1.95
CA VAL A 126 -13.27 5.50 -2.63
C VAL A 126 -14.55 4.71 -2.36
N SER A 127 -14.79 3.64 -3.11
CA SER A 127 -15.90 2.73 -2.80
C SER A 127 -15.56 1.85 -1.58
N THR A 128 -16.60 1.39 -0.87
CA THR A 128 -16.42 0.45 0.25
C THR A 128 -15.70 -0.83 -0.19
N ARG A 129 -16.04 -1.34 -1.36
CA ARG A 129 -15.41 -2.53 -1.95
C ARG A 129 -13.93 -2.30 -2.23
N GLU A 130 -13.59 -1.10 -2.72
CA GLU A 130 -12.20 -0.72 -2.96
C GLU A 130 -11.43 -0.65 -1.64
N LEU A 131 -11.96 0.03 -0.62
CA LEU A 131 -11.32 0.12 0.69
C LEU A 131 -11.09 -1.26 1.32
N ASN A 132 -12.07 -2.16 1.26
CA ASN A 132 -11.93 -3.53 1.76
C ASN A 132 -10.77 -4.27 1.06
N SER A 133 -10.65 -4.10 -0.25
CA SER A 133 -9.56 -4.71 -1.02
C SER A 133 -8.19 -4.10 -0.68
N LEU A 134 -8.14 -2.78 -0.46
CA LEU A 134 -6.92 -2.08 -0.06
C LEU A 134 -6.48 -2.50 1.34
N GLU A 135 -7.40 -2.63 2.30
CA GLU A 135 -7.11 -3.14 3.65
C GLU A 135 -6.50 -4.54 3.62
N ALA A 136 -7.14 -5.47 2.93
CA ALA A 136 -6.65 -6.85 2.83
C ALA A 136 -5.23 -6.89 2.25
N SER A 137 -4.98 -6.15 1.17
CA SER A 137 -3.67 -6.07 0.54
C SER A 137 -2.62 -5.42 1.44
N PHE A 138 -3.00 -4.41 2.23
CA PHE A 138 -2.10 -3.73 3.15
C PHE A 138 -1.70 -4.63 4.32
N LEU A 139 -2.66 -5.36 4.89
CA LEU A 139 -2.39 -6.34 5.95
C LEU A 139 -1.40 -7.42 5.48
N ASP A 140 -1.59 -7.95 4.27
CA ASP A 140 -0.64 -8.89 3.68
C ASP A 140 0.75 -8.27 3.53
N MET A 141 0.82 -7.02 3.05
CA MET A 141 2.07 -6.30 2.81
C MET A 141 2.89 -6.09 4.09
N ILE A 142 2.24 -5.77 5.23
CA ILE A 142 2.90 -5.60 6.52
C ILE A 142 2.93 -6.89 7.35
N HIS A 143 2.56 -8.03 6.77
CA HIS A 143 2.49 -9.35 7.43
C HIS A 143 1.65 -9.33 8.71
N TYR A 144 0.52 -8.61 8.71
CA TYR A 144 -0.39 -8.44 9.86
C TYR A 144 0.28 -7.87 11.12
N ARG A 145 1.43 -7.21 10.99
CA ARG A 145 2.13 -6.57 12.11
C ARG A 145 1.52 -5.22 12.43
N LEU A 146 0.46 -5.23 13.22
CA LEU A 146 -0.31 -4.03 13.60
C LEU A 146 0.14 -3.45 14.95
N TYR A 147 0.66 -4.27 15.84
CA TYR A 147 1.17 -3.78 17.12
C TYR A 147 2.40 -2.89 16.94
N VAL A 148 2.38 -1.75 17.59
CA VAL A 148 3.49 -0.78 17.63
C VAL A 148 3.99 -0.70 19.07
N ALA A 149 5.27 -1.02 19.28
CA ALA A 149 5.87 -0.93 20.60
C ALA A 149 6.04 0.54 21.03
N PRO A 150 5.97 0.84 22.35
CA PRO A 150 6.15 2.21 22.84
C PRO A 150 7.46 2.86 22.36
N GLU A 151 8.52 2.09 22.23
CA GLU A 151 9.84 2.55 21.76
C GLU A 151 9.80 2.96 20.28
N GLU A 152 9.06 2.22 19.46
CA GLU A 152 8.87 2.52 18.04
C GLU A 152 8.01 3.77 17.83
N TYR A 153 7.01 3.95 18.68
CA TYR A 153 6.14 5.13 18.66
C TYR A 153 6.88 6.41 19.07
N SER A 154 7.86 6.31 19.98
CA SER A 154 8.62 7.45 20.53
C SER A 154 9.84 7.81 19.69
N ALA A 155 10.19 7.00 18.73
CA ALA A 155 11.33 7.25 17.85
C ALA A 155 10.97 8.25 16.75
#